data_d699980b7b83075cd39b3471f2e62c5e
#
_entry.id   d699980b7b83075cd39b3471f2e62c5e
#
_cell.length_a   1.000
_cell.length_b   1.000
_cell.length_c   1.000
_cell.angle_alpha   90.00
_cell.angle_beta   90.00
_cell.angle_gamma   90.00
#
_symmetry.space_group_name_H-M   'P 1'
#
loop_
_entity.id
_entity.type
_entity.pdbx_description
1 polymer ?
#
loop_
_entity_poly.entity_id
_entity_poly.type
_entity_poly.pdbx_seq_one_letter_code
_entity_poly.pdbx_strand_id
1 'polypeptide(L)'
;RRSSDLKPNGSCLTAMEANTYSIVARCARTGELGVAVASAVPAVGSMCPYVRPGLGAVTTQSWVNPYLASAILDVLGEGAGVEAALATAMAADPEAHLRQVGVVDAAGGSASWTGDACTPAHAAATGTDYAAQGNMLTGPEVIAAMETSFTGTADEPLGERLMRCLEAAQGAGGDKRGKQSAALLVYAGEAYARLDLRVDEDANPVARLRRTFEVAKLQLVPFVDGMPRRERPSAFPQEVMDLLLRSPPDRPGGGGSREP
;
A
#
# COMPACT_ATOMS: atom_id res chain seq x y z
N ARG A 1 -43.54 37.89 21.67
CA ARG A 1 -43.73 36.94 20.56
C ARG A 1 -42.54 36.07 20.45
N ARG A 2 -42.76 34.80 20.54
CA ARG A 2 -41.90 33.69 20.94
C ARG A 2 -40.62 33.61 20.09
N SER A 3 -39.49 33.75 20.78
CA SER A 3 -38.18 33.29 20.37
C SER A 3 -38.21 31.74 20.39
N SER A 4 -38.03 31.09 19.23
CA SER A 4 -37.87 29.67 19.15
C SER A 4 -36.38 29.32 19.32
N ASP A 5 -36.08 28.68 20.40
CA ASP A 5 -34.78 28.10 20.74
C ASP A 5 -34.43 27.03 19.72
N LEU A 6 -33.57 27.33 18.79
CA LEU A 6 -32.83 26.34 18.02
C LEU A 6 -31.66 25.84 18.90
N LYS A 7 -31.87 24.70 19.55
CA LYS A 7 -30.79 23.93 20.12
C LYS A 7 -29.85 23.51 18.97
N PRO A 8 -28.55 23.73 19.04
CA PRO A 8 -27.63 23.12 18.13
C PRO A 8 -27.68 21.60 18.35
N ASN A 9 -28.19 20.86 17.38
CA ASN A 9 -27.96 19.43 17.32
C ASN A 9 -26.46 19.20 17.22
N GLY A 10 -25.84 18.91 18.35
CA GLY A 10 -24.53 18.31 18.42
C GLY A 10 -24.61 16.89 17.85
N SER A 11 -24.64 16.77 16.53
CA SER A 11 -24.22 15.54 15.89
C SER A 11 -22.74 15.43 16.20
N CYS A 12 -22.41 14.64 17.20
CA CYS A 12 -21.10 14.00 17.28
C CYS A 12 -20.86 13.39 15.92
N LEU A 13 -20.01 14.01 15.11
CA LEU A 13 -19.40 13.38 13.97
C LEU A 13 -18.62 12.21 14.59
N THR A 14 -19.23 11.03 14.64
CA THR A 14 -18.49 9.80 14.86
C THR A 14 -17.39 9.83 13.81
N ALA A 15 -16.15 10.00 14.27
CA ALA A 15 -14.98 9.97 13.41
C ALA A 15 -15.13 8.76 12.47
N MET A 16 -15.05 9.00 11.16
CA MET A 16 -15.07 7.92 10.19
C MET A 16 -13.81 7.09 10.43
N GLU A 17 -13.97 6.03 11.21
CA GLU A 17 -12.90 5.12 11.56
C GLU A 17 -12.55 4.29 10.32
N ALA A 18 -11.48 4.64 9.64
CA ALA A 18 -10.98 3.91 8.48
C ALA A 18 -10.21 2.66 8.95
N ASN A 19 -10.74 1.50 8.67
CA ASN A 19 -10.10 0.20 8.93
C ASN A 19 -9.23 -0.19 7.76
N THR A 20 -8.07 -0.74 8.04
CA THR A 20 -7.09 -0.98 6.99
C THR A 20 -6.08 -2.02 7.45
N TYR A 21 -5.67 -2.91 6.57
CA TYR A 21 -4.46 -3.70 6.74
C TYR A 21 -3.51 -3.46 5.57
N SER A 22 -2.24 -3.37 5.88
CA SER A 22 -1.21 -3.03 4.90
C SER A 22 0.13 -3.65 5.26
N ILE A 23 1.01 -3.73 4.27
CA ILE A 23 2.41 -4.08 4.40
C ILE A 23 3.25 -3.13 3.56
N VAL A 24 4.32 -2.61 4.14
CA VAL A 24 5.42 -1.98 3.41
C VAL A 24 6.57 -2.98 3.37
N ALA A 25 7.24 -3.11 2.22
CA ALA A 25 8.31 -4.07 2.10
C ALA A 25 9.39 -3.67 1.07
N ARG A 26 10.56 -4.27 1.27
CA ARG A 26 11.71 -4.23 0.38
C ARG A 26 12.02 -5.63 -0.14
N CYS A 27 12.50 -5.70 -1.36
CA CYS A 27 13.12 -6.92 -1.88
C CYS A 27 14.64 -6.88 -1.68
N ALA A 28 15.19 -7.72 -0.81
CA ALA A 28 16.63 -7.76 -0.56
C ALA A 28 17.46 -8.06 -1.83
N ARG A 29 16.90 -8.80 -2.80
CA ARG A 29 17.59 -9.19 -4.03
C ARG A 29 17.65 -8.10 -5.09
N THR A 30 16.61 -7.27 -5.19
CA THR A 30 16.46 -6.30 -6.27
C THR A 30 16.51 -4.85 -5.81
N GLY A 31 16.36 -4.61 -4.49
CA GLY A 31 16.21 -3.27 -3.92
C GLY A 31 14.84 -2.62 -4.21
N GLU A 32 13.90 -3.34 -4.85
CA GLU A 32 12.54 -2.86 -5.04
C GLU A 32 11.89 -2.54 -3.69
N LEU A 33 11.11 -1.45 -3.67
CA LEU A 33 10.32 -1.00 -2.52
C LEU A 33 8.85 -1.00 -2.90
N GLY A 34 7.98 -1.40 -1.99
CA GLY A 34 6.56 -1.46 -2.29
C GLY A 34 5.65 -1.43 -1.08
N VAL A 35 4.37 -1.21 -1.38
CA VAL A 35 3.28 -1.19 -0.41
C VAL A 35 2.10 -1.96 -0.97
N ALA A 36 1.47 -2.77 -0.14
CA ALA A 36 0.15 -3.32 -0.43
C ALA A 36 -0.80 -2.97 0.70
N VAL A 37 -2.04 -2.62 0.36
CA VAL A 37 -3.05 -2.15 1.31
C VAL A 37 -4.45 -2.56 0.86
N ALA A 38 -5.32 -2.91 1.81
CA ALA A 38 -6.74 -3.10 1.57
C ALA A 38 -7.58 -2.57 2.74
N SER A 39 -8.80 -2.14 2.45
CA SER A 39 -9.66 -1.45 3.40
C SER A 39 -11.15 -1.56 3.04
N ALA A 40 -12.01 -1.29 4.01
CA ALA A 40 -13.44 -1.08 3.83
C ALA A 40 -13.81 0.42 3.67
N VAL A 41 -12.89 1.21 3.10
CA VAL A 41 -13.14 2.56 2.60
C VAL A 41 -12.81 2.61 1.11
N PRO A 42 -13.40 3.51 0.31
CA PRO A 42 -13.06 3.63 -1.09
C PRO A 42 -11.66 4.20 -1.28
N ALA A 43 -11.01 3.86 -2.38
CA ALA A 43 -9.78 4.46 -2.89
C ALA A 43 -8.60 4.50 -1.88
N VAL A 44 -8.45 3.48 -1.01
CA VAL A 44 -7.37 3.42 -0.01
C VAL A 44 -5.99 3.60 -0.61
N GLY A 45 -5.81 3.15 -1.85
CA GLY A 45 -4.54 3.29 -2.58
C GLY A 45 -4.16 4.73 -2.95
N SER A 46 -5.08 5.68 -2.83
CA SER A 46 -4.78 7.11 -3.07
C SER A 46 -4.27 7.85 -1.83
N MET A 47 -4.42 7.24 -0.64
CA MET A 47 -4.20 7.94 0.63
C MET A 47 -3.13 7.31 1.52
N CYS A 48 -2.96 5.99 1.46
CA CYS A 48 -2.15 5.26 2.42
C CYS A 48 -0.71 4.97 1.95
N PRO A 49 -0.45 4.53 0.69
CA PRO A 49 0.86 4.07 0.25
C PRO A 49 1.74 5.21 -0.26
N TYR A 50 2.99 5.21 0.18
CA TYR A 50 4.03 6.14 -0.27
C TYR A 50 5.34 5.41 -0.47
N VAL A 51 6.02 5.67 -1.59
CA VAL A 51 7.35 5.11 -1.87
C VAL A 51 8.25 6.21 -2.44
N ARG A 52 9.47 6.30 -1.93
CA ARG A 52 10.54 7.08 -2.54
C ARG A 52 11.66 6.13 -2.92
N PRO A 53 11.91 5.92 -4.22
CA PRO A 53 12.94 4.99 -4.69
C PRO A 53 14.29 5.27 -4.07
N GLY A 54 14.98 4.21 -3.62
CA GLY A 54 16.29 4.30 -3.00
C GLY A 54 16.31 4.83 -1.55
N LEU A 55 15.15 5.23 -0.99
CA LEU A 55 15.04 5.69 0.40
C LEU A 55 14.16 4.78 1.25
N GLY A 56 12.90 4.56 0.88
CA GLY A 56 12.01 3.75 1.68
C GLY A 56 10.57 3.71 1.16
N ALA A 57 9.76 2.91 1.84
CA ALA A 57 8.32 2.83 1.66
C ALA A 57 7.61 3.07 3.01
N VAL A 58 6.52 3.81 2.96
CA VAL A 58 5.72 4.18 4.14
C VAL A 58 4.24 3.94 3.84
N THR A 59 3.51 3.45 4.84
CA THR A 59 2.06 3.51 4.86
C THR A 59 1.59 4.28 6.08
N THR A 60 0.59 5.15 5.91
CA THR A 60 -0.10 5.85 7.00
C THR A 60 -1.57 5.54 6.93
N GLN A 61 -2.16 5.12 8.04
CA GLN A 61 -3.53 4.62 8.11
C GLN A 61 -4.18 4.86 9.47
N SER A 62 -5.37 4.27 9.73
CA SER A 62 -6.27 4.65 10.81
C SER A 62 -6.81 6.06 10.53
N TRP A 63 -6.59 7.05 11.38
CA TRP A 63 -6.84 8.43 10.99
C TRP A 63 -5.65 8.93 10.15
N VAL A 64 -5.79 8.87 8.82
CA VAL A 64 -4.70 9.07 7.87
C VAL A 64 -4.13 10.48 7.97
N ASN A 65 -2.79 10.60 8.03
CA ASN A 65 -2.07 11.85 7.84
C ASN A 65 -0.99 11.68 6.77
N PRO A 66 -1.25 12.10 5.52
CA PRO A 66 -0.30 11.95 4.40
C PRO A 66 1.04 12.64 4.61
N TYR A 67 1.08 13.72 5.39
CA TYR A 67 2.31 14.47 5.67
C TYR A 67 3.33 13.65 6.47
N LEU A 68 2.90 12.67 7.27
CA LEU A 68 3.81 11.77 8.00
C LEU A 68 4.70 10.97 7.05
N ALA A 69 4.13 10.47 5.96
CA ALA A 69 4.91 9.72 4.98
C ALA A 69 6.00 10.58 4.32
N SER A 70 5.67 11.82 3.96
CA SER A 70 6.66 12.77 3.43
C SER A 70 7.75 13.06 4.45
N ALA A 71 7.37 13.41 5.69
CA ALA A 71 8.32 13.74 6.76
C ALA A 71 9.27 12.56 7.06
N ILE A 72 8.76 11.33 7.16
CA ILE A 72 9.60 10.14 7.37
C ILE A 72 10.59 9.95 6.22
N LEU A 73 10.11 10.04 4.97
CA LEU A 73 10.96 9.86 3.80
C LEU A 73 12.00 10.98 3.64
N ASP A 74 11.71 12.18 4.10
CA ASP A 74 12.67 13.30 4.13
C ASP A 74 13.79 13.03 5.15
N VAL A 75 13.45 12.62 6.36
CA VAL A 75 14.41 12.28 7.42
C VAL A 75 15.27 11.06 7.03
N LEU A 76 14.68 10.04 6.38
CA LEU A 76 15.46 8.94 5.79
C LEU A 76 16.44 9.45 4.72
N GLY A 77 16.02 10.44 3.91
CA GLY A 77 16.87 11.09 2.90
C GLY A 77 18.04 11.87 3.48
N GLU A 78 17.95 12.31 4.73
CA GLU A 78 19.02 12.94 5.51
C GLU A 78 20.00 11.91 6.13
N GLY A 79 19.73 10.61 5.96
CA GLY A 79 20.59 9.52 6.41
C GLY A 79 20.25 8.98 7.81
N ALA A 80 19.11 9.35 8.38
CA ALA A 80 18.66 8.78 9.64
C ALA A 80 18.20 7.31 9.47
N GLY A 81 18.30 6.52 10.54
CA GLY A 81 17.72 5.19 10.58
C GLY A 81 16.18 5.24 10.69
N VAL A 82 15.54 4.12 10.34
CA VAL A 82 14.08 4.00 10.24
C VAL A 82 13.34 4.33 11.54
N GLU A 83 13.86 3.88 12.69
CA GLU A 83 13.26 4.15 14.00
C GLU A 83 13.33 5.66 14.35
N ALA A 84 14.47 6.29 14.06
CA ALA A 84 14.66 7.72 14.32
C ALA A 84 13.75 8.57 13.40
N ALA A 85 13.64 8.20 12.12
CA ALA A 85 12.77 8.87 11.17
C ALA A 85 11.30 8.79 11.59
N LEU A 86 10.83 7.59 11.98
CA LEU A 86 9.49 7.39 12.48
C LEU A 86 9.23 8.19 13.77
N ALA A 87 10.13 8.08 14.74
CA ALA A 87 10.00 8.78 16.03
C ALA A 87 9.95 10.31 15.85
N THR A 88 10.78 10.87 14.97
CA THR A 88 10.80 12.30 14.65
C THR A 88 9.46 12.77 14.08
N ALA A 89 8.92 12.05 13.11
CA ALA A 89 7.63 12.39 12.51
C ALA A 89 6.47 12.26 13.50
N MET A 90 6.47 11.21 14.33
CA MET A 90 5.42 11.00 15.34
C MET A 90 5.46 12.05 16.44
N ALA A 91 6.65 12.49 16.87
CA ALA A 91 6.80 13.54 17.86
C ALA A 91 6.29 14.92 17.37
N ALA A 92 6.27 15.14 16.06
CA ALA A 92 5.78 16.38 15.45
C ALA A 92 4.26 16.35 15.15
N ASP A 93 3.60 15.20 15.21
CA ASP A 93 2.15 15.11 14.98
C ASP A 93 1.37 15.19 16.30
N PRO A 94 0.60 16.26 16.55
CA PRO A 94 -0.20 16.39 17.77
C PRO A 94 -1.26 15.29 17.92
N GLU A 95 -1.64 14.62 16.83
CA GLU A 95 -2.64 13.56 16.79
C GLU A 95 -2.00 12.16 16.60
N ALA A 96 -0.71 12.01 16.96
CA ALA A 96 0.03 10.73 16.79
C ALA A 96 -0.69 9.54 17.46
N HIS A 97 -1.44 9.78 18.53
CA HIS A 97 -2.25 8.79 19.24
C HIS A 97 -3.35 8.14 18.37
N LEU A 98 -3.78 8.80 17.26
CA LEU A 98 -4.79 8.30 16.33
C LEU A 98 -4.18 7.58 15.11
N ARG A 99 -2.85 7.60 14.93
CA ARG A 99 -2.19 7.14 13.72
C ARG A 99 -1.78 5.67 13.82
N GLN A 100 -1.71 5.03 12.66
CA GLN A 100 -0.98 3.79 12.49
C GLN A 100 -0.08 3.93 11.25
N VAL A 101 1.22 3.69 11.42
CA VAL A 101 2.25 3.92 10.40
C VAL A 101 3.16 2.71 10.34
N GLY A 102 3.49 2.28 9.12
CA GLY A 102 4.55 1.30 8.86
C GLY A 102 5.59 1.89 7.93
N VAL A 103 6.86 1.59 8.17
CA VAL A 103 7.97 2.07 7.37
C VAL A 103 9.02 0.97 7.16
N VAL A 104 9.59 0.93 5.95
CA VAL A 104 10.80 0.15 5.62
C VAL A 104 11.76 1.07 4.87
N ASP A 105 13.05 1.02 5.18
CA ASP A 105 14.07 1.76 4.46
C ASP A 105 14.74 0.93 3.35
N ALA A 106 15.60 1.59 2.56
CA ALA A 106 16.34 0.94 1.48
C ALA A 106 17.43 -0.03 1.97
N ALA A 107 17.79 -0.02 3.24
CA ALA A 107 18.73 -0.96 3.86
C ALA A 107 18.03 -2.22 4.39
N GLY A 108 16.69 -2.20 4.51
CA GLY A 108 15.88 -3.30 5.04
C GLY A 108 15.53 -3.15 6.52
N GLY A 109 15.87 -2.02 7.13
CA GLY A 109 15.37 -1.64 8.45
C GLY A 109 13.86 -1.39 8.37
N SER A 110 13.11 -1.73 9.42
CA SER A 110 11.67 -1.53 9.47
C SER A 110 11.20 -1.11 10.85
N ALA A 111 10.16 -0.31 10.90
CA ALA A 111 9.51 0.10 12.13
C ALA A 111 8.00 0.29 11.93
N SER A 112 7.24 0.24 13.02
CA SER A 112 5.83 0.59 12.98
C SER A 112 5.42 1.39 14.21
N TRP A 113 4.40 2.22 14.05
CA TRP A 113 3.73 2.97 15.10
C TRP A 113 2.25 2.63 15.11
N THR A 114 1.71 2.36 16.29
CA THR A 114 0.27 2.27 16.51
C THR A 114 -0.05 3.11 17.74
N GLY A 115 -0.78 4.21 17.54
CA GLY A 115 -1.18 5.08 18.62
C GLY A 115 -2.18 4.42 19.57
N ASP A 116 -2.21 4.83 20.82
CA ASP A 116 -3.05 4.25 21.88
C ASP A 116 -4.56 4.49 21.69
N ALA A 117 -4.92 5.52 20.92
CA ALA A 117 -6.29 5.79 20.48
C ALA A 117 -6.56 5.31 19.04
N CYS A 118 -5.64 4.55 18.43
CA CYS A 118 -5.94 3.81 17.23
C CYS A 118 -7.10 2.85 17.48
N THR A 119 -7.97 2.69 16.50
CA THR A 119 -9.19 1.87 16.64
C THR A 119 -8.90 0.45 17.17
N PRO A 120 -9.75 -0.07 18.07
CA PRO A 120 -9.58 -1.38 18.68
C PRO A 120 -9.43 -2.52 17.67
N ALA A 121 -8.83 -3.62 18.09
CA ALA A 121 -8.44 -4.77 17.26
C ALA A 121 -7.38 -4.37 16.22
N HIS A 122 -6.34 -3.69 16.65
CA HIS A 122 -5.14 -3.42 15.87
C HIS A 122 -4.05 -4.45 16.17
N ALA A 123 -3.16 -4.64 15.20
CA ALA A 123 -1.95 -5.43 15.31
C ALA A 123 -0.85 -4.89 14.38
N ALA A 124 0.41 -5.19 14.71
CA ALA A 124 1.56 -4.90 13.87
C ALA A 124 2.61 -5.98 14.03
N ALA A 125 3.40 -6.20 12.97
CA ALA A 125 4.59 -7.04 12.95
C ALA A 125 5.67 -6.36 12.11
N THR A 126 6.91 -6.40 12.59
CA THR A 126 8.07 -5.86 11.89
C THR A 126 9.17 -6.92 11.81
N GLY A 127 9.94 -6.90 10.75
CA GLY A 127 11.08 -7.79 10.55
C GLY A 127 11.99 -7.26 9.47
N THR A 128 13.05 -7.98 9.17
CA THR A 128 13.94 -7.57 8.08
C THR A 128 13.16 -7.43 6.78
N ASP A 129 13.26 -6.27 6.13
CA ASP A 129 12.64 -5.94 4.86
C ASP A 129 11.11 -5.75 4.87
N TYR A 130 10.43 -5.72 6.02
CA TYR A 130 8.98 -5.46 6.03
C TYR A 130 8.46 -4.87 7.35
N ALA A 131 7.34 -4.13 7.27
CA ALA A 131 6.43 -3.84 8.37
C ALA A 131 5.00 -4.08 7.91
N ALA A 132 4.26 -4.89 8.65
CA ALA A 132 2.84 -5.17 8.43
C ALA A 132 2.01 -4.65 9.61
N GLN A 133 0.90 -4.00 9.34
CA GLN A 133 0.04 -3.43 10.35
C GLN A 133 -1.42 -3.39 9.92
N GLY A 134 -2.31 -3.34 10.88
CA GLY A 134 -3.74 -3.20 10.62
C GLY A 134 -4.50 -2.75 11.85
N ASN A 135 -5.65 -2.18 11.62
CA ASN A 135 -6.58 -1.72 12.64
C ASN A 135 -8.02 -2.18 12.33
N MET A 136 -8.86 -2.27 13.35
CA MET A 136 -10.22 -2.86 13.29
C MET A 136 -10.27 -4.22 12.58
N LEU A 137 -9.27 -5.00 12.78
CA LEU A 137 -9.14 -6.35 12.21
C LEU A 137 -10.17 -7.28 12.81
N THR A 138 -10.45 -8.39 12.12
CA THR A 138 -11.21 -9.51 12.70
C THR A 138 -10.48 -10.14 13.88
N GLY A 139 -9.13 -10.15 13.82
CA GLY A 139 -8.24 -10.60 14.88
C GLY A 139 -6.77 -10.39 14.52
N PRO A 140 -5.84 -10.64 15.46
CA PRO A 140 -4.40 -10.48 15.23
C PRO A 140 -3.85 -11.47 14.19
N GLU A 141 -4.53 -12.56 13.94
CA GLU A 141 -4.20 -13.57 12.92
C GLU A 141 -4.10 -12.99 11.51
N VAL A 142 -4.76 -11.86 11.23
CA VAL A 142 -4.67 -11.16 9.95
C VAL A 142 -3.23 -10.72 9.68
N ILE A 143 -2.58 -10.10 10.66
CA ILE A 143 -1.19 -9.64 10.51
C ILE A 143 -0.22 -10.81 10.56
N ALA A 144 -0.45 -11.80 11.42
CA ALA A 144 0.36 -13.02 11.45
C ALA A 144 0.34 -13.77 10.11
N ALA A 145 -0.81 -13.79 9.41
CA ALA A 145 -0.91 -14.37 8.07
C ALA A 145 -0.11 -13.58 7.03
N MET A 146 -0.09 -12.24 7.11
CA MET A 146 0.74 -11.40 6.24
C MET A 146 2.23 -11.68 6.46
N GLU A 147 2.69 -11.72 7.71
CA GLU A 147 4.06 -12.03 8.09
C GLU A 147 4.49 -13.39 7.57
N THR A 148 3.69 -14.44 7.84
CA THR A 148 3.96 -15.81 7.37
C THR A 148 4.05 -15.86 5.84
N SER A 149 3.14 -15.19 5.14
CA SER A 149 3.14 -15.13 3.68
C SER A 149 4.39 -14.41 3.14
N PHE A 150 4.77 -13.27 3.73
CA PHE A 150 5.93 -12.50 3.28
C PHE A 150 7.24 -13.25 3.48
N THR A 151 7.44 -13.83 4.66
CA THR A 151 8.66 -14.56 5.01
C THR A 151 8.79 -15.88 4.25
N GLY A 152 7.68 -16.55 3.97
CA GLY A 152 7.63 -17.80 3.23
C GLY A 152 7.81 -17.68 1.71
N THR A 153 7.87 -16.47 1.15
CA THR A 153 7.94 -16.22 -0.30
C THR A 153 9.17 -15.42 -0.73
N ALA A 154 10.28 -15.51 0.00
CA ALA A 154 11.48 -14.69 -0.20
C ALA A 154 12.06 -14.74 -1.63
N ASP A 155 11.90 -15.86 -2.33
CA ASP A 155 12.41 -16.07 -3.68
C ASP A 155 11.51 -15.50 -4.79
N GLU A 156 10.30 -15.05 -4.44
CA GLU A 156 9.36 -14.51 -5.41
C GLU A 156 9.60 -13.00 -5.67
N PRO A 157 9.13 -12.47 -6.82
CA PRO A 157 9.12 -11.03 -7.08
C PRO A 157 8.33 -10.24 -6.03
N LEU A 158 8.77 -9.02 -5.68
CA LEU A 158 8.15 -8.24 -4.60
C LEU A 158 6.64 -8.02 -4.82
N GLY A 159 6.21 -7.72 -6.04
CA GLY A 159 4.78 -7.53 -6.35
C GLY A 159 3.94 -8.77 -6.05
N GLU A 160 4.47 -9.97 -6.32
CA GLU A 160 3.80 -11.25 -6.01
C GLU A 160 3.72 -11.47 -4.50
N ARG A 161 4.84 -11.26 -3.78
CA ARG A 161 4.89 -11.37 -2.32
C ARG A 161 3.87 -10.46 -1.64
N LEU A 162 3.82 -9.20 -2.06
CA LEU A 162 2.87 -8.21 -1.53
C LEU A 162 1.41 -8.58 -1.83
N MET A 163 1.14 -9.08 -3.04
CA MET A 163 -0.20 -9.52 -3.41
C MET A 163 -0.66 -10.72 -2.57
N ARG A 164 0.23 -11.71 -2.35
CA ARG A 164 -0.03 -12.85 -1.48
C ARG A 164 -0.27 -12.46 -0.02
N CYS A 165 0.40 -11.41 0.46
CA CYS A 165 0.14 -10.87 1.81
C CYS A 165 -1.30 -10.34 1.93
N LEU A 166 -1.81 -9.62 0.94
CA LEU A 166 -3.22 -9.19 0.96
C LEU A 166 -4.20 -10.37 0.91
N GLU A 167 -3.89 -11.38 0.10
CA GLU A 167 -4.72 -12.59 0.00
C GLU A 167 -4.73 -13.37 1.31
N ALA A 168 -3.57 -13.54 1.95
CA ALA A 168 -3.44 -14.20 3.25
C ALA A 168 -4.21 -13.45 4.34
N ALA A 169 -4.06 -12.12 4.42
CA ALA A 169 -4.78 -11.26 5.34
C ALA A 169 -6.30 -11.36 5.13
N GLN A 170 -6.75 -11.30 3.87
CA GLN A 170 -8.17 -11.43 3.54
C GLN A 170 -8.71 -12.81 3.89
N GLY A 171 -7.91 -13.88 3.69
CA GLY A 171 -8.25 -15.26 4.06
C GLY A 171 -8.34 -15.48 5.56
N ALA A 172 -7.55 -14.74 6.34
CA ALA A 172 -7.58 -14.73 7.80
C ALA A 172 -8.69 -13.85 8.41
N GLY A 173 -9.54 -13.23 7.57
CA GLY A 173 -10.70 -12.45 8.00
C GLY A 173 -10.65 -10.97 7.61
N GLY A 174 -9.45 -10.37 7.49
CA GLY A 174 -9.28 -9.00 7.03
C GLY A 174 -9.92 -7.94 7.94
N ASP A 175 -10.56 -6.98 7.29
CA ASP A 175 -11.29 -5.88 7.94
C ASP A 175 -12.69 -6.36 8.42
N LYS A 176 -12.98 -6.16 9.70
CA LYS A 176 -14.26 -6.62 10.31
C LYS A 176 -15.50 -5.93 9.75
N ARG A 177 -15.38 -4.76 9.09
CA ARG A 177 -16.49 -4.06 8.44
C ARG A 177 -16.79 -4.59 7.04
N GLY A 178 -15.87 -5.33 6.45
CA GLY A 178 -15.97 -5.86 5.09
C GLY A 178 -14.83 -5.41 4.19
N LYS A 179 -15.12 -5.20 2.91
CA LYS A 179 -14.13 -5.02 1.86
C LYS A 179 -14.63 -3.92 0.92
N GLN A 180 -13.75 -3.00 0.47
CA GLN A 180 -14.18 -2.00 -0.50
C GLN A 180 -13.08 -1.61 -1.50
N SER A 181 -11.83 -1.47 -1.06
CA SER A 181 -10.73 -1.11 -1.95
C SER A 181 -9.44 -1.86 -1.62
N ALA A 182 -8.52 -1.93 -2.60
CA ALA A 182 -7.19 -2.50 -2.44
C ALA A 182 -6.20 -1.86 -3.41
N ALA A 183 -4.91 -1.83 -3.05
CA ALA A 183 -3.87 -1.30 -3.91
C ALA A 183 -2.55 -2.04 -3.74
N LEU A 184 -1.74 -2.03 -4.81
CA LEU A 184 -0.39 -2.56 -4.90
C LEU A 184 0.49 -1.53 -5.60
N LEU A 185 1.48 -1.00 -4.89
CA LEU A 185 2.44 -0.02 -5.37
C LEU A 185 3.85 -0.60 -5.26
N VAL A 186 4.62 -0.64 -6.36
CA VAL A 186 6.02 -1.12 -6.38
C VAL A 186 6.87 -0.21 -7.24
N TYR A 187 8.02 0.19 -6.70
CA TYR A 187 9.06 0.94 -7.39
C TYR A 187 10.33 0.10 -7.52
N ALA A 188 10.93 0.13 -8.71
CA ALA A 188 12.14 -0.62 -9.07
C ALA A 188 13.35 0.32 -9.30
N GLY A 189 13.56 1.29 -8.41
CA GLY A 189 14.67 2.24 -8.45
C GLY A 189 14.46 3.50 -9.30
N GLU A 190 13.52 3.48 -10.25
CA GLU A 190 13.21 4.64 -11.08
C GLU A 190 12.22 5.60 -10.41
N ALA A 191 12.12 6.84 -10.91
CA ALA A 191 11.22 7.86 -10.38
C ALA A 191 9.72 7.60 -10.68
N TYR A 192 9.43 6.54 -11.39
CA TYR A 192 8.08 6.08 -11.69
C TYR A 192 7.84 4.66 -11.15
N ALA A 193 6.60 4.35 -10.86
CA ALA A 193 6.22 3.04 -10.35
C ALA A 193 6.36 1.95 -11.44
N ARG A 194 6.88 0.78 -11.06
CA ARG A 194 6.81 -0.42 -11.89
C ARG A 194 5.42 -1.02 -11.89
N LEU A 195 4.74 -0.92 -10.74
CA LEU A 195 3.35 -1.28 -10.54
C LEU A 195 2.68 -0.19 -9.71
N ASP A 196 1.59 0.36 -10.20
CA ASP A 196 0.63 1.17 -9.46
C ASP A 196 -0.76 0.68 -9.85
N LEU A 197 -1.25 -0.29 -9.10
CA LEU A 197 -2.50 -0.99 -9.37
C LEU A 197 -3.48 -0.73 -8.24
N ARG A 198 -4.69 -0.29 -8.59
CA ARG A 198 -5.72 0.04 -7.61
C ARG A 198 -7.08 -0.51 -8.02
N VAL A 199 -7.81 -0.95 -7.02
CA VAL A 199 -9.23 -1.20 -7.07
C VAL A 199 -9.86 -0.23 -6.08
N ASP A 200 -10.42 0.84 -6.60
CA ASP A 200 -10.90 1.95 -5.78
C ASP A 200 -12.28 1.66 -5.15
N GLU A 201 -13.05 0.73 -5.76
CA GLU A 201 -14.33 0.26 -5.22
C GLU A 201 -14.69 -1.09 -5.86
N ASP A 202 -14.90 -2.13 -5.05
CA ASP A 202 -15.38 -3.47 -5.44
C ASP A 202 -15.80 -4.26 -4.19
N ALA A 203 -16.76 -5.15 -4.33
CA ALA A 203 -17.18 -6.05 -3.27
C ALA A 203 -16.10 -7.11 -2.91
N ASN A 204 -15.15 -7.37 -3.81
CA ASN A 204 -14.03 -8.28 -3.63
C ASN A 204 -12.71 -7.68 -4.13
N PRO A 205 -12.24 -6.55 -3.55
CA PRO A 205 -11.18 -5.73 -4.10
C PRO A 205 -9.84 -6.47 -4.21
N VAL A 206 -9.49 -7.33 -3.26
CA VAL A 206 -8.24 -8.11 -3.30
C VAL A 206 -8.26 -9.11 -4.46
N ALA A 207 -9.35 -9.83 -4.65
CA ALA A 207 -9.49 -10.75 -5.79
C ALA A 207 -9.50 -10.00 -7.15
N ARG A 208 -10.13 -8.83 -7.18
CA ARG A 208 -10.12 -7.97 -8.36
C ARG A 208 -8.72 -7.43 -8.64
N LEU A 209 -7.99 -7.02 -7.62
CA LEU A 209 -6.61 -6.56 -7.71
C LEU A 209 -5.69 -7.68 -8.20
N ARG A 210 -5.84 -8.92 -7.71
CA ARG A 210 -5.11 -10.10 -8.21
C ARG A 210 -5.32 -10.27 -9.71
N ARG A 211 -6.55 -10.22 -10.19
CA ARG A 211 -6.84 -10.29 -11.61
C ARG A 211 -6.16 -9.18 -12.42
N THR A 212 -6.22 -7.95 -11.92
CA THR A 212 -5.55 -6.80 -12.54
C THR A 212 -4.04 -7.01 -12.59
N PHE A 213 -3.45 -7.52 -11.51
CA PHE A 213 -2.03 -7.81 -11.40
C PHE A 213 -1.58 -8.89 -12.40
N GLU A 214 -2.37 -9.97 -12.60
CA GLU A 214 -2.04 -11.00 -13.59
C GLU A 214 -2.01 -10.41 -15.02
N VAL A 215 -2.96 -9.56 -15.36
CA VAL A 215 -2.96 -8.86 -16.65
C VAL A 215 -1.78 -7.89 -16.73
N ALA A 216 -1.48 -7.15 -15.66
CA ALA A 216 -0.37 -6.20 -15.62
C ALA A 216 0.99 -6.89 -15.81
N LYS A 217 1.21 -8.07 -15.26
CA LYS A 217 2.44 -8.86 -15.50
C LYS A 217 2.68 -9.12 -16.97
N LEU A 218 1.62 -9.33 -17.74
CA LEU A 218 1.70 -9.68 -19.15
C LEU A 218 1.69 -8.47 -20.10
N GLN A 219 1.09 -7.36 -19.70
CA GLN A 219 0.88 -6.22 -20.58
C GLN A 219 1.58 -4.94 -20.13
N LEU A 220 1.55 -4.62 -18.81
CA LEU A 220 2.11 -3.39 -18.28
C LEU A 220 3.60 -3.53 -17.95
N VAL A 221 3.99 -4.60 -17.27
CA VAL A 221 5.39 -4.78 -16.83
C VAL A 221 6.38 -4.78 -17.99
N PRO A 222 6.14 -5.51 -19.12
CA PRO A 222 7.03 -5.43 -20.28
C PRO A 222 7.14 -4.00 -20.85
N PHE A 223 6.05 -3.23 -20.85
CA PHE A 223 6.04 -1.85 -21.27
C PHE A 223 6.89 -0.97 -20.35
N VAL A 224 6.67 -1.05 -19.03
CA VAL A 224 7.40 -0.27 -18.03
C VAL A 224 8.91 -0.63 -18.04
N ASP A 225 9.24 -1.90 -18.20
CA ASP A 225 10.63 -2.36 -18.29
C ASP A 225 11.34 -1.81 -19.55
N GLY A 226 10.59 -1.46 -20.60
CA GLY A 226 11.08 -0.78 -21.81
C GLY A 226 11.13 0.74 -21.73
N MET A 227 10.61 1.37 -20.68
CA MET A 227 10.60 2.83 -20.52
C MET A 227 12.01 3.41 -20.31
N PRO A 228 12.23 4.70 -20.60
CA PRO A 228 13.48 5.37 -20.31
C PRO A 228 13.87 5.26 -18.84
N ARG A 229 15.13 4.93 -18.58
CA ARG A 229 15.72 4.91 -17.24
C ARG A 229 16.72 6.07 -17.10
N ARG A 230 16.98 6.51 -15.87
CA ARG A 230 17.88 7.64 -15.59
C ARG A 230 19.23 7.48 -16.27
N GLU A 231 19.81 6.28 -16.29
CA GLU A 231 21.14 5.99 -16.82
C GLU A 231 21.14 5.38 -18.22
N ARG A 232 19.96 5.11 -18.78
CA ARG A 232 19.83 4.45 -20.08
C ARG A 232 18.61 4.95 -20.84
N PRO A 233 18.78 5.54 -22.05
CA PRO A 233 17.66 5.78 -22.94
C PRO A 233 17.00 4.45 -23.30
N SER A 234 15.71 4.39 -23.36
CA SER A 234 15.02 3.17 -23.76
C SER A 234 15.28 2.85 -25.23
N ALA A 235 15.61 1.59 -25.51
CA ALA A 235 15.33 1.03 -26.83
C ALA A 235 13.97 0.36 -26.72
N PHE A 236 12.96 0.85 -27.43
CA PHE A 236 11.62 0.31 -27.38
C PHE A 236 11.66 -1.11 -28.02
N PRO A 237 11.48 -2.19 -27.25
CA PRO A 237 11.53 -3.53 -27.83
C PRO A 237 10.40 -3.72 -28.83
N GLN A 238 10.69 -4.23 -30.03
CA GLN A 238 9.69 -4.44 -31.08
C GLN A 238 8.52 -5.31 -30.59
N GLU A 239 8.79 -6.32 -29.78
CA GLU A 239 7.81 -7.21 -29.18
C GLU A 239 6.79 -6.45 -28.31
N VAL A 240 7.22 -5.42 -27.60
CA VAL A 240 6.34 -4.56 -26.79
C VAL A 240 5.47 -3.67 -27.67
N MET A 241 6.04 -3.14 -28.77
CA MET A 241 5.26 -2.40 -29.77
C MET A 241 4.19 -3.28 -30.39
N ASP A 242 4.54 -4.48 -30.81
CA ASP A 242 3.59 -5.44 -31.41
C ASP A 242 2.48 -5.82 -30.42
N LEU A 243 2.82 -5.96 -29.14
CA LEU A 243 1.84 -6.19 -28.08
C LEU A 243 0.86 -5.02 -27.93
N LEU A 244 1.37 -3.78 -27.89
CA LEU A 244 0.56 -2.58 -27.66
C LEU A 244 -0.34 -2.23 -28.86
N LEU A 245 0.08 -2.60 -30.09
CA LEU A 245 -0.71 -2.39 -31.30
C LEU A 245 -1.90 -3.35 -31.43
N ARG A 246 -1.94 -4.43 -30.64
CA ARG A 246 -3.10 -5.33 -30.60
C ARG A 246 -4.25 -4.69 -29.83
N SER A 247 -5.49 -5.02 -30.22
CA SER A 247 -6.66 -4.68 -29.39
C SER A 247 -6.57 -5.33 -28.02
N PRO A 248 -6.98 -4.67 -26.92
CA PRO A 248 -6.87 -5.24 -25.57
C PRO A 248 -7.44 -6.65 -25.41
N PRO A 249 -8.59 -7.05 -26.02
CA PRO A 249 -9.10 -8.40 -25.91
C PRO A 249 -8.20 -9.48 -26.53
N ASP A 250 -7.34 -9.09 -27.50
CA ASP A 250 -6.43 -10.00 -28.20
C ASP A 250 -5.03 -10.04 -27.59
N ARG A 251 -4.81 -9.33 -26.46
CA ARG A 251 -3.55 -9.32 -25.73
C ARG A 251 -3.47 -10.51 -24.77
N PRO A 252 -2.25 -10.97 -24.40
CA PRO A 252 -2.07 -11.97 -23.35
C PRO A 252 -2.80 -11.56 -22.06
N GLY A 253 -3.54 -12.51 -21.46
CA GLY A 253 -4.37 -12.24 -20.29
C GLY A 253 -5.71 -11.57 -20.58
N GLY A 254 -5.97 -11.18 -21.81
CA GLY A 254 -7.23 -10.54 -22.22
C GLY A 254 -7.49 -9.21 -21.53
N GLY A 255 -8.74 -8.91 -21.35
CA GLY A 255 -9.22 -7.65 -20.74
C GLY A 255 -9.50 -6.56 -21.76
N GLY A 256 -10.31 -5.58 -21.35
CA GLY A 256 -10.75 -4.51 -22.23
C GLY A 256 -11.85 -4.89 -23.21
N SER A 257 -12.20 -3.95 -24.08
CA SER A 257 -13.24 -4.09 -25.11
C SER A 257 -12.71 -3.61 -26.45
N ARG A 258 -13.32 -4.09 -27.54
CA ARG A 258 -13.18 -3.50 -28.89
C ARG A 258 -14.16 -2.39 -29.15
N GLU A 259 -15.17 -2.26 -28.29
CA GLU A 259 -16.15 -1.20 -28.41
C GLU A 259 -15.50 0.14 -28.00
N PRO A 260 -15.71 1.21 -28.78
CA PRO A 260 -15.16 2.53 -28.48
C PRO A 260 -15.80 3.16 -27.23
#